data_92e70be73ebb55f559b259e98c77456c
#
_entry.id   92e70be73ebb55f559b259e98c77456c
#
_cell.length_a   1.000
_cell.length_b   1.000
_cell.length_c   1.000
_cell.angle_alpha   90.00
_cell.angle_beta   90.00
_cell.angle_gamma   90.00
#
_symmetry.space_group_name_H-M   'P 1'
#
loop_
_entity.id
_entity.type
_entity.pdbx_description
1 polymer ?
#
loop_
_entity_poly.entity_id
_entity_poly.type
_entity_poly.pdbx_seq_one_letter_code
_entity_poly.pdbx_strand_id
1 'polypeptide(L)'
;MAKVQGSPEALNQMATQIKRVIQQETQAAQALQTAYRAAGSEWNDAKYQQLGGVISQAVSAIKAPIAELEAAVTKIKKMEADLRAYLGN
;
A
#
# COMPACT_ATOMS: atom_id res chain seq x y z
N MET A 1 31.43 -5.86 -14.92
CA MET A 1 31.57 -5.29 -14.04
C MET A 1 30.58 -5.26 -13.22
N ALA A 2 30.58 -5.68 -12.41
CA ALA A 2 29.58 -5.63 -11.66
C ALA A 2 29.70 -4.46 -11.04
N LYS A 3 28.82 -3.79 -10.97
CA LYS A 3 28.89 -2.71 -10.40
C LYS A 3 28.16 -2.74 -9.24
N VAL A 4 28.25 -1.84 -8.49
CA VAL A 4 27.48 -1.72 -7.34
C VAL A 4 26.12 -1.94 -7.72
N GLN A 5 25.51 -2.74 -6.98
CA GLN A 5 24.26 -3.10 -7.36
C GLN A 5 23.27 -2.24 -6.73
N GLY A 6 23.32 -1.08 -6.65
CA GLY A 6 22.31 -0.21 -6.10
C GLY A 6 22.97 0.74 -5.17
N SER A 7 22.36 1.85 -4.95
CA SER A 7 22.85 2.84 -4.01
C SER A 7 21.88 2.96 -2.87
N PRO A 8 22.34 3.44 -1.71
CA PRO A 8 21.41 3.71 -0.62
C PRO A 8 20.31 4.67 -1.03
N GLU A 9 20.64 5.64 -1.88
CA GLU A 9 19.64 6.61 -2.34
C GLU A 9 18.56 5.93 -3.19
N ALA A 10 18.97 5.00 -4.06
CA ALA A 10 18.00 4.30 -4.88
C ALA A 10 17.06 3.46 -4.04
N LEU A 11 17.61 2.80 -3.02
CA LEU A 11 16.77 2.02 -2.11
C LEU A 11 15.81 2.92 -1.34
N ASN A 12 16.30 4.06 -0.91
CA ASN A 12 15.44 5.00 -0.19
C ASN A 12 14.32 5.52 -1.08
N GLN A 13 14.63 5.81 -2.36
CA GLN A 13 13.62 6.28 -3.28
C GLN A 13 12.57 5.20 -3.53
N MET A 14 12.98 3.95 -3.64
CA MET A 14 12.04 2.87 -3.83
C MET A 14 11.12 2.74 -2.62
N ALA A 15 11.69 2.79 -1.42
CA ALA A 15 10.87 2.71 -0.21
C ALA A 15 9.87 3.87 -0.15
N THR A 16 10.30 5.06 -0.55
CA THR A 16 9.42 6.22 -0.55
C THR A 16 8.25 6.02 -1.51
N GLN A 17 8.53 5.49 -2.70
CA GLN A 17 7.46 5.24 -3.66
C GLN A 17 6.50 4.18 -3.16
N ILE A 18 7.01 3.13 -2.52
CA ILE A 18 6.14 2.10 -1.96
C ILE A 18 5.24 2.71 -0.88
N LYS A 19 5.80 3.55 -0.02
CA LYS A 19 4.98 4.20 1.01
C LYS A 19 3.87 5.04 0.39
N ARG A 20 4.18 5.71 -0.73
CA ARG A 20 3.18 6.50 -1.41
C ARG A 20 2.04 5.63 -1.95
N VAL A 21 2.39 4.47 -2.52
CA VAL A 21 1.38 3.55 -3.01
C VAL A 21 0.52 3.03 -1.85
N ILE A 22 1.15 2.69 -0.73
CA ILE A 22 0.40 2.24 0.43
C ILE A 22 -0.62 3.29 0.85
N GLN A 23 -0.19 4.55 0.89
CA GLN A 23 -1.06 5.62 1.29
C GLN A 23 -2.22 5.79 0.30
N GLN A 24 -1.92 5.75 -1.00
CA GLN A 24 -2.94 5.89 -2.02
C GLN A 24 -3.95 4.75 -1.95
N GLU A 25 -3.49 3.53 -1.73
CA GLU A 25 -4.41 2.40 -1.66
C GLU A 25 -5.24 2.42 -0.40
N THR A 26 -4.66 2.84 0.70
CA THR A 26 -5.43 3.00 1.94
C THR A 26 -6.54 4.02 1.74
N GLN A 27 -6.22 5.14 1.08
CA GLN A 27 -7.21 6.16 0.82
C GLN A 27 -8.28 5.66 -0.14
N ALA A 28 -7.88 4.87 -1.15
CA ALA A 28 -8.85 4.33 -2.10
C ALA A 28 -9.82 3.39 -1.40
N ALA A 29 -9.32 2.54 -0.51
CA ALA A 29 -10.19 1.64 0.23
C ALA A 29 -11.18 2.41 1.10
N GLN A 30 -10.69 3.46 1.76
CA GLN A 30 -11.56 4.28 2.60
C GLN A 30 -12.60 5.02 1.77
N ALA A 31 -12.20 5.50 0.59
CA ALA A 31 -13.13 6.21 -0.27
C ALA A 31 -14.27 5.31 -0.72
N LEU A 32 -13.96 4.04 -1.05
CA LEU A 32 -14.99 3.10 -1.41
C LEU A 32 -15.96 2.86 -0.27
N GLN A 33 -15.44 2.66 0.93
CA GLN A 33 -16.30 2.43 2.09
C GLN A 33 -17.16 3.63 2.40
N THR A 34 -16.57 4.81 2.31
CA THR A 34 -17.30 6.03 2.59
C THR A 34 -18.42 6.25 1.57
N ALA A 35 -18.11 6.03 0.29
CA ALA A 35 -19.10 6.21 -0.76
C ALA A 35 -20.27 5.23 -0.58
N TYR A 36 -19.94 3.97 -0.23
CA TYR A 36 -20.99 2.99 -0.02
C TYR A 36 -21.89 3.38 1.16
N ARG A 37 -21.29 3.80 2.27
CA ARG A 37 -22.08 4.20 3.42
C ARG A 37 -22.94 5.43 3.14
N ALA A 38 -22.39 6.38 2.40
CA ALA A 38 -23.13 7.58 2.08
C ALA A 38 -24.37 7.26 1.24
N ALA A 39 -24.22 6.35 0.28
CA ALA A 39 -25.36 5.94 -0.53
C ALA A 39 -26.41 5.23 0.31
N GLY A 40 -25.99 4.56 1.36
CA GLY A 40 -26.91 3.82 2.21
C GLY A 40 -27.87 4.70 3.00
N SER A 41 -27.56 5.97 3.10
CA SER A 41 -28.48 6.88 3.80
C SER A 41 -29.77 7.08 3.01
N GLU A 42 -29.73 6.84 1.70
CA GLU A 42 -30.90 7.06 0.87
C GLU A 42 -31.37 5.80 0.15
N TRP A 43 -30.55 4.75 0.14
CA TRP A 43 -30.87 3.57 -0.65
C TRP A 43 -30.49 2.36 0.18
N ASN A 44 -31.45 1.56 0.55
CA ASN A 44 -31.14 0.44 1.41
C ASN A 44 -32.08 -0.71 1.10
N ASP A 45 -31.96 -1.26 -0.10
CA ASP A 45 -32.76 -2.41 -0.49
C ASP A 45 -31.85 -3.62 -0.68
N ALA A 46 -32.43 -4.73 -1.16
CA ALA A 46 -31.67 -5.96 -1.31
C ALA A 46 -30.51 -5.80 -2.26
N LYS A 47 -30.68 -5.02 -3.33
CA LYS A 47 -29.60 -4.82 -4.28
C LYS A 47 -28.47 -4.03 -3.66
N TYR A 48 -28.79 -3.05 -2.84
CA TYR A 48 -27.76 -2.31 -2.13
C TYR A 48 -27.01 -3.24 -1.18
N GLN A 49 -27.71 -4.13 -0.50
CA GLN A 49 -27.05 -5.09 0.39
C GLN A 49 -26.11 -5.99 -0.38
N GLN A 50 -26.52 -6.44 -1.57
CA GLN A 50 -25.65 -7.27 -2.39
C GLN A 50 -24.44 -6.50 -2.84
N LEU A 51 -24.60 -5.24 -3.18
CA LEU A 51 -23.48 -4.40 -3.56
C LEU A 51 -22.47 -4.29 -2.44
N GLY A 52 -22.95 -4.31 -1.18
CA GLY A 52 -22.06 -4.27 -0.03
C GLY A 52 -21.05 -5.39 -0.03
N GLY A 53 -21.46 -6.58 -0.48
CA GLY A 53 -20.53 -7.70 -0.59
C GLY A 53 -19.43 -7.44 -1.61
N VAL A 54 -19.82 -6.83 -2.75
CA VAL A 54 -18.85 -6.49 -3.77
C VAL A 54 -17.86 -5.44 -3.25
N ILE A 55 -18.38 -4.41 -2.59
CA ILE A 55 -17.52 -3.36 -2.04
C ILE A 55 -16.59 -3.93 -0.99
N SER A 56 -17.10 -4.80 -0.12
CA SER A 56 -16.28 -5.40 0.91
C SER A 56 -15.13 -6.22 0.31
N GLN A 57 -15.42 -6.98 -0.74
CA GLN A 57 -14.38 -7.75 -1.40
C GLN A 57 -13.36 -6.84 -2.08
N ALA A 58 -13.83 -5.77 -2.71
CA ALA A 58 -12.91 -4.83 -3.35
C ALA A 58 -11.99 -4.16 -2.32
N VAL A 59 -12.54 -3.77 -1.19
CA VAL A 59 -11.75 -3.16 -0.13
C VAL A 59 -10.70 -4.14 0.37
N SER A 60 -11.11 -5.40 0.59
CA SER A 60 -10.16 -6.42 1.04
C SER A 60 -9.06 -6.63 0.01
N ALA A 61 -9.41 -6.66 -1.27
CA ALA A 61 -8.42 -6.86 -2.33
C ALA A 61 -7.43 -5.68 -2.38
N ILE A 62 -7.91 -4.47 -2.15
CA ILE A 62 -7.03 -3.30 -2.13
C ILE A 62 -6.09 -3.37 -0.94
N LYS A 63 -6.60 -3.79 0.22
CA LYS A 63 -5.81 -3.79 1.44
C LYS A 63 -4.88 -4.98 1.57
N ALA A 64 -5.18 -6.09 0.88
CA ALA A 64 -4.41 -7.31 1.06
C ALA A 64 -2.91 -7.12 0.81
N PRO A 65 -2.47 -6.44 -0.26
CA PRO A 65 -1.04 -6.30 -0.49
C PRO A 65 -0.37 -5.26 0.40
N ILE A 66 -1.13 -4.47 1.15
CA ILE A 66 -0.53 -3.39 1.93
C ILE A 66 0.43 -3.94 2.98
N ALA A 67 0.06 -5.02 3.66
CA ALA A 67 0.94 -5.60 4.67
C ALA A 67 2.25 -6.07 4.07
N GLU A 68 2.19 -6.67 2.88
CA GLU A 68 3.40 -7.11 2.20
C GLU A 68 4.24 -5.93 1.75
N LEU A 69 3.60 -4.87 1.29
CA LEU A 69 4.32 -3.68 0.90
C LEU A 69 4.99 -3.03 2.10
N GLU A 70 4.32 -3.02 3.24
CA GLU A 70 4.92 -2.48 4.46
C GLU A 70 6.11 -3.30 4.90
N ALA A 71 6.01 -4.63 4.79
CA ALA A 71 7.14 -5.49 5.09
C ALA A 71 8.29 -5.24 4.13
N ALA A 72 7.97 -4.99 2.85
CA ALA A 72 8.99 -4.69 1.86
C ALA A 72 9.72 -3.40 2.19
N VAL A 73 8.98 -2.38 2.65
CA VAL A 73 9.62 -1.12 3.05
C VAL A 73 10.61 -1.37 4.18
N THR A 74 10.19 -2.15 5.18
CA THR A 74 11.07 -2.44 6.30
C THR A 74 12.33 -3.14 5.82
N LYS A 75 12.18 -4.12 4.92
CA LYS A 75 13.32 -4.84 4.40
C LYS A 75 14.24 -3.92 3.59
N ILE A 76 13.66 -3.07 2.77
CA ILE A 76 14.44 -2.14 1.97
C ILE A 76 15.21 -1.18 2.85
N LYS A 77 14.58 -0.68 3.92
CA LYS A 77 15.28 0.23 4.81
C LYS A 77 16.44 -0.46 5.52
N LYS A 78 16.27 -1.74 5.85
CA LYS A 78 17.38 -2.47 6.43
C LYS A 78 18.51 -2.67 5.42
N MET A 79 18.16 -2.98 4.18
CA MET A 79 19.15 -3.11 3.13
C MET A 79 19.89 -1.79 2.92
N GLU A 80 19.17 -0.69 2.97
CA GLU A 80 19.78 0.62 2.84
C GLU A 80 20.78 0.87 3.96
N ALA A 81 20.40 0.56 5.19
CA ALA A 81 21.29 0.77 6.34
C ALA A 81 22.51 -0.12 6.23
N ASP A 82 22.33 -1.38 5.84
CA ASP A 82 23.46 -2.29 5.70
C ASP A 82 24.40 -1.81 4.61
N LEU A 83 23.86 -1.31 3.51
CA LEU A 83 24.69 -0.85 2.41
C LEU A 83 25.47 0.41 2.81
N ARG A 84 24.85 1.33 3.54
CA ARG A 84 25.56 2.51 4.01
C ARG A 84 26.71 2.13 4.94
N ALA A 85 26.46 1.17 5.81
CA ALA A 85 27.51 0.69 6.70
C ALA A 85 28.62 0.04 5.92
N TYR A 86 28.27 -0.75 4.91
CA TYR A 86 29.28 -1.41 4.08
C TYR A 86 30.11 -0.41 3.32
N LEU A 87 29.51 0.70 2.90
CA LEU A 87 30.22 1.71 2.13
C LEU A 87 31.10 2.58 3.01
N GLY A 88 31.19 2.26 4.27
CA GLY A 88 32.21 2.88 5.03
C GLY A 88 31.85 4.13 5.77
N ASN A 89 30.61 4.29 5.97
CA ASN A 89 30.32 5.41 6.73
C ASN A 89 30.04 5.05 8.06
#